data_7ec041a6a14af2a5c9a14e8495697a1f
#
_entry.id   7ec041a6a14af2a5c9a14e8495697a1f
#
_cell.length_a   1.000
_cell.length_b   1.000
_cell.length_c   1.000
_cell.angle_alpha   90.00
_cell.angle_beta   90.00
_cell.angle_gamma   90.00
#
_symmetry.space_group_name_H-M   'P 1'
#
loop_
_entity.id
_entity.type
_entity.pdbx_description
1 polymer ?
#
loop_
_entity_poly.entity_id
_entity_poly.type
_entity_poly.pdbx_seq_one_letter_code
_entity_poly.pdbx_strand_id
1 'polypeptide(L)'
;MIEIKNLKKSFDGTVNVLDGLNSRIPDNAIYGLVGANGSGKSTLLRLINSIYKADEGEIWIDGELAYDDVEIKKEMVFVPDDLFFYPGYSLYDTAKFYQSFYENFDLEFVFDTARKLKLDFNKSINTLSKGMRRQCAIICALATNAKYIFFDETFDGIDPVVRQYFKKLIAKQMTKKDTTIIMTSHNLRELEDICDNLGLIYDKQILFESDVNTLKTDMIKIQIS
;
A
#
# COMPACT_ATOMS: atom_id res chain seq x y z
N MET A 1 13.62 -4.02 -4.58
CA MET A 1 13.23 -3.07 -5.67
C MET A 1 12.16 -3.71 -6.55
N ILE A 2 11.13 -2.95 -6.95
CA ILE A 2 10.09 -3.44 -7.88
C ILE A 2 10.29 -2.77 -9.24
N GLU A 3 10.43 -3.57 -10.29
CA GLU A 3 10.53 -3.10 -11.67
C GLU A 3 9.33 -3.63 -12.47
N ILE A 4 8.67 -2.74 -13.19
CA ILE A 4 7.51 -3.04 -14.03
C ILE A 4 7.85 -2.68 -15.46
N LYS A 5 7.68 -3.64 -16.39
CA LYS A 5 8.11 -3.51 -17.78
C LYS A 5 6.96 -3.81 -18.74
N ASN A 6 6.54 -2.81 -19.51
CA ASN A 6 5.53 -2.90 -20.57
C ASN A 6 4.23 -3.60 -20.15
N LEU A 7 3.76 -3.32 -18.92
CA LEU A 7 2.65 -4.02 -18.30
C LEU A 7 1.33 -3.65 -18.96
N LYS A 8 0.58 -4.68 -19.41
CA LYS A 8 -0.77 -4.51 -19.95
C LYS A 8 -1.77 -5.36 -19.18
N LYS A 9 -2.98 -4.82 -19.00
CA LYS A 9 -4.12 -5.50 -18.40
C LYS A 9 -5.43 -5.04 -18.97
N SER A 10 -6.24 -6.00 -19.41
CA SER A 10 -7.66 -5.87 -19.76
C SER A 10 -8.48 -6.89 -18.98
N PHE A 11 -9.77 -6.62 -18.72
CA PHE A 11 -10.67 -7.58 -18.07
C PHE A 11 -11.69 -8.17 -19.05
N ASP A 12 -11.96 -7.49 -20.15
CA ASP A 12 -12.93 -7.91 -21.17
C ASP A 12 -12.31 -8.18 -22.54
N GLY A 13 -10.99 -8.01 -22.63
CA GLY A 13 -10.24 -8.15 -23.89
C GLY A 13 -10.43 -7.01 -24.89
N THR A 14 -11.22 -5.98 -24.55
CA THR A 14 -11.53 -4.86 -25.47
C THR A 14 -10.90 -3.56 -25.05
N VAL A 15 -10.89 -3.29 -23.73
CA VAL A 15 -10.36 -2.03 -23.17
C VAL A 15 -9.24 -2.33 -22.17
N ASN A 16 -8.05 -1.84 -22.47
CA ASN A 16 -6.94 -1.91 -21.52
C ASN A 16 -7.20 -0.98 -20.33
N VAL A 17 -7.00 -1.49 -19.11
CA VAL A 17 -6.94 -0.70 -17.88
C VAL A 17 -5.53 -0.18 -17.65
N LEU A 18 -4.52 -0.97 -18.02
CA LEU A 18 -3.11 -0.59 -18.12
C LEU A 18 -2.62 -0.93 -19.52
N ASP A 19 -1.80 -0.06 -20.13
CA ASP A 19 -1.37 -0.22 -21.52
C ASP A 19 0.11 0.18 -21.72
N GLY A 20 1.00 -0.80 -21.58
CA GLY A 20 2.44 -0.59 -21.71
C GLY A 20 3.05 0.19 -20.54
N LEU A 21 2.49 0.04 -19.33
CA LEU A 21 2.94 0.74 -18.14
C LEU A 21 4.34 0.29 -17.75
N ASN A 22 5.21 1.28 -17.49
CA ASN A 22 6.55 1.06 -16.93
C ASN A 22 6.67 1.85 -15.63
N SER A 23 7.36 1.28 -14.63
CA SER A 23 7.60 1.92 -13.33
C SER A 23 8.78 1.28 -12.63
N ARG A 24 9.47 2.06 -11.78
CA ARG A 24 10.54 1.57 -10.94
C ARG A 24 10.39 2.10 -9.52
N ILE A 25 9.97 1.23 -8.61
CA ILE A 25 9.77 1.56 -7.20
C ILE A 25 11.05 1.21 -6.43
N PRO A 26 11.72 2.20 -5.82
CA PRO A 26 12.97 1.97 -5.10
C PRO A 26 12.73 1.16 -3.81
N ASP A 27 13.78 0.47 -3.34
CA ASP A 27 13.78 -0.15 -2.02
C ASP A 27 13.82 0.88 -0.91
N ASN A 28 13.37 0.47 0.28
CA ASN A 28 13.45 1.26 1.50
C ASN A 28 12.86 2.66 1.35
N ALA A 29 11.77 2.76 0.59
CA ALA A 29 11.08 4.00 0.31
C ALA A 29 9.58 3.87 0.55
N ILE A 30 8.94 4.98 0.81
CA ILE A 30 7.49 5.11 0.78
C ILE A 30 7.11 5.70 -0.58
N TYR A 31 6.52 4.88 -1.43
CA TYR A 31 6.10 5.25 -2.77
C TYR A 31 4.60 5.54 -2.82
N GLY A 32 4.23 6.74 -3.22
CA GLY A 32 2.85 7.16 -3.41
C GLY A 32 2.43 7.07 -4.87
N LEU A 33 1.37 6.33 -5.16
CA LEU A 33 0.77 6.26 -6.49
C LEU A 33 -0.51 7.10 -6.53
N VAL A 34 -0.47 8.20 -7.25
CA VAL A 34 -1.59 9.15 -7.41
C VAL A 34 -2.29 8.93 -8.74
N GLY A 35 -3.59 9.14 -8.78
CA GLY A 35 -4.40 9.12 -10.01
C GLY A 35 -5.89 9.17 -9.73
N ALA A 36 -6.67 9.58 -10.71
CA ALA A 36 -8.12 9.61 -10.61
C ALA A 36 -8.73 8.23 -10.30
N ASN A 37 -9.97 8.21 -9.83
CA ASN A 37 -10.69 6.95 -9.68
C ASN A 37 -10.84 6.27 -11.05
N GLY A 38 -10.60 4.95 -11.08
CA GLY A 38 -10.60 4.18 -12.34
C GLY A 38 -9.32 4.31 -13.19
N SER A 39 -8.29 5.02 -12.74
CA SER A 39 -7.01 5.16 -13.49
C SER A 39 -6.16 3.90 -13.55
N GLY A 40 -6.49 2.84 -12.78
CA GLY A 40 -5.76 1.57 -12.76
C GLY A 40 -4.89 1.34 -11.53
N LYS A 41 -4.88 2.24 -10.51
CA LYS A 41 -4.08 2.10 -9.27
C LYS A 41 -4.26 0.74 -8.60
N SER A 42 -5.51 0.41 -8.25
CA SER A 42 -5.84 -0.86 -7.59
C SER A 42 -5.53 -2.08 -8.47
N THR A 43 -5.68 -1.94 -9.79
CA THR A 43 -5.30 -2.99 -10.73
C THR A 43 -3.81 -3.22 -10.72
N LEU A 44 -3.01 -2.15 -10.73
CA LEU A 44 -1.55 -2.23 -10.65
C LEU A 44 -1.11 -2.90 -9.36
N LEU A 45 -1.65 -2.50 -8.19
CA LEU A 45 -1.30 -3.14 -6.93
C LEU A 45 -1.67 -4.63 -6.91
N ARG A 46 -2.83 -5.01 -7.46
CA ARG A 46 -3.23 -6.43 -7.54
C ARG A 46 -2.35 -7.25 -8.49
N LEU A 47 -1.83 -6.64 -9.55
CA LEU A 47 -0.86 -7.29 -10.44
C LEU A 47 0.49 -7.49 -9.74
N ILE A 48 1.01 -6.48 -9.03
CA ILE A 48 2.26 -6.60 -8.26
C ILE A 48 2.14 -7.70 -7.20
N ASN A 49 0.99 -7.78 -6.52
CA ASN A 49 0.72 -8.80 -5.50
C ASN A 49 0.31 -10.17 -6.10
N SER A 50 0.43 -10.36 -7.42
CA SER A 50 0.06 -11.62 -8.11
C SER A 50 -1.38 -12.09 -7.86
N ILE A 51 -2.29 -11.18 -7.50
CA ILE A 51 -3.73 -11.44 -7.39
C ILE A 51 -4.33 -11.52 -8.80
N TYR A 52 -3.84 -10.68 -9.71
CA TYR A 52 -4.16 -10.75 -11.12
C TYR A 52 -2.92 -11.16 -11.91
N LYS A 53 -3.15 -11.83 -13.04
CA LYS A 53 -2.12 -12.09 -14.04
C LYS A 53 -2.11 -10.96 -15.08
N ALA A 54 -0.93 -10.48 -15.44
CA ALA A 54 -0.76 -9.56 -16.55
C ALA A 54 -1.10 -10.24 -17.88
N ASP A 55 -1.64 -9.48 -18.83
CA ASP A 55 -1.88 -9.99 -20.18
C ASP A 55 -0.60 -9.91 -21.02
N GLU A 56 0.20 -8.83 -20.82
CA GLU A 56 1.53 -8.66 -21.39
C GLU A 56 2.43 -7.92 -20.37
N GLY A 57 3.75 -8.03 -20.57
CA GLY A 57 4.75 -7.41 -19.73
C GLY A 57 5.09 -8.22 -18.49
N GLU A 58 5.97 -7.69 -17.67
CA GLU A 58 6.56 -8.40 -16.54
C GLU A 58 6.70 -7.50 -15.32
N ILE A 59 6.62 -8.11 -14.14
CA ILE A 59 6.89 -7.47 -12.85
C ILE A 59 8.01 -8.26 -12.17
N TRP A 60 9.07 -7.56 -11.81
CA TRP A 60 10.24 -8.10 -11.13
C TRP A 60 10.34 -7.52 -9.74
N ILE A 61 10.59 -8.36 -8.74
CA ILE A 61 10.79 -7.97 -7.35
C ILE A 61 12.12 -8.56 -6.90
N ASP A 62 13.04 -7.71 -6.48
CA ASP A 62 14.40 -8.09 -6.09
C ASP A 62 15.17 -8.89 -7.17
N GLY A 63 14.86 -8.64 -8.43
CA GLY A 63 15.49 -9.33 -9.56
C GLY A 63 14.86 -10.67 -9.93
N GLU A 64 13.81 -11.09 -9.22
CA GLU A 64 13.05 -12.30 -9.49
C GLU A 64 11.69 -11.97 -10.11
N LEU A 65 11.17 -12.84 -10.99
CA LEU A 65 9.85 -12.65 -11.61
C LEU A 65 8.75 -12.88 -10.56
N ALA A 66 7.95 -11.83 -10.32
CA ALA A 66 7.03 -11.84 -9.17
C ALA A 66 5.80 -12.74 -9.33
N TYR A 67 5.38 -13.03 -10.57
CA TYR A 67 4.13 -13.75 -10.78
C TYR A 67 4.22 -15.19 -10.27
N ASP A 68 3.33 -15.51 -9.32
CA ASP A 68 3.15 -16.83 -8.70
C ASP A 68 4.34 -17.36 -7.87
N ASP A 69 5.29 -16.50 -7.53
CA ASP A 69 6.40 -16.85 -6.65
C ASP A 69 5.94 -16.83 -5.18
N VAL A 70 6.05 -17.98 -4.50
CA VAL A 70 5.60 -18.17 -3.12
C VAL A 70 6.53 -17.47 -2.13
N GLU A 71 7.84 -17.46 -2.39
CA GLU A 71 8.80 -16.85 -1.46
C GLU A 71 8.67 -15.33 -1.48
N ILE A 72 8.49 -14.74 -2.65
CA ILE A 72 8.19 -13.31 -2.77
C ILE A 72 6.88 -12.97 -2.04
N LYS A 73 5.83 -13.79 -2.19
CA LYS A 73 4.52 -13.56 -1.53
C LYS A 73 4.59 -13.57 -0.01
N LYS A 74 5.48 -14.35 0.60
CA LYS A 74 5.70 -14.35 2.06
C LYS A 74 6.24 -13.03 2.59
N GLU A 75 6.94 -12.28 1.74
CA GLU A 75 7.50 -10.97 2.06
C GLU A 75 6.55 -9.80 1.76
N MET A 76 5.31 -10.10 1.36
CA MET A 76 4.33 -9.09 0.93
C MET A 76 3.09 -9.10 1.80
N VAL A 77 2.51 -7.92 2.03
CA VAL A 77 1.17 -7.78 2.59
C VAL A 77 0.39 -6.71 1.80
N PHE A 78 -0.85 -7.03 1.45
CA PHE A 78 -1.74 -6.14 0.70
C PHE A 78 -3.00 -5.83 1.50
N VAL A 79 -3.28 -4.55 1.68
CA VAL A 79 -4.49 -4.02 2.31
C VAL A 79 -5.33 -3.35 1.21
N PRO A 80 -6.41 -3.98 0.76
CA PRO A 80 -7.30 -3.41 -0.27
C PRO A 80 -8.19 -2.30 0.28
N ASP A 81 -8.75 -1.45 -0.60
CA ASP A 81 -9.76 -0.45 -0.20
C ASP A 81 -11.04 -1.12 0.34
N ASP A 82 -11.50 -2.18 -0.30
CA ASP A 82 -12.62 -2.98 0.19
C ASP A 82 -12.12 -4.07 1.16
N LEU A 83 -12.19 -3.73 2.46
CA LEU A 83 -11.67 -4.57 3.52
C LEU A 83 -12.63 -5.73 3.83
N PHE A 84 -12.09 -6.94 3.79
CA PHE A 84 -12.77 -8.14 4.27
C PHE A 84 -12.21 -8.58 5.62
N PHE A 85 -13.11 -8.83 6.57
CA PHE A 85 -12.80 -9.50 7.85
C PHE A 85 -13.76 -10.67 8.04
N TYR A 86 -13.26 -11.78 8.55
CA TYR A 86 -14.10 -12.93 8.83
C TYR A 86 -15.23 -12.57 9.79
N PRO A 87 -16.47 -13.06 9.55
CA PRO A 87 -17.59 -12.79 10.43
C PRO A 87 -17.29 -13.17 11.88
N GLY A 88 -17.54 -12.24 12.81
CA GLY A 88 -17.30 -12.44 14.23
C GLY A 88 -15.86 -12.21 14.70
N TYR A 89 -14.85 -12.15 13.81
CA TYR A 89 -13.47 -11.93 14.20
C TYR A 89 -13.30 -10.57 14.86
N SER A 90 -12.62 -10.59 15.99
CA SER A 90 -12.09 -9.41 16.68
C SER A 90 -10.72 -9.01 16.11
N LEU A 91 -10.16 -7.90 16.60
CA LEU A 91 -8.78 -7.53 16.27
C LEU A 91 -7.78 -8.59 16.78
N TYR A 92 -8.07 -9.19 17.94
CA TYR A 92 -7.25 -10.29 18.46
C TYR A 92 -7.25 -11.50 17.53
N ASP A 93 -8.43 -11.97 17.10
CA ASP A 93 -8.56 -13.12 16.21
C ASP A 93 -7.88 -12.85 14.86
N THR A 94 -8.07 -11.65 14.32
CA THR A 94 -7.44 -11.21 13.07
C THR A 94 -5.91 -11.20 13.21
N ALA A 95 -5.37 -10.65 14.30
CA ALA A 95 -3.93 -10.64 14.55
C ALA A 95 -3.36 -12.05 14.67
N LYS A 96 -4.07 -12.97 15.35
CA LYS A 96 -3.69 -14.38 15.44
C LYS A 96 -3.71 -15.07 14.08
N PHE A 97 -4.69 -14.72 13.23
CA PHE A 97 -4.75 -15.24 11.87
C PHE A 97 -3.53 -14.77 11.05
N TYR A 98 -3.17 -13.47 11.09
CA TYR A 98 -1.95 -12.98 10.44
C TYR A 98 -0.68 -13.63 10.99
N GLN A 99 -0.59 -13.84 12.31
CA GLN A 99 0.55 -14.50 12.97
C GLN A 99 0.80 -15.93 12.43
N SER A 100 -0.23 -16.60 11.91
CA SER A 100 -0.06 -17.95 11.35
C SER A 100 0.62 -17.96 9.96
N PHE A 101 0.70 -16.82 9.28
CA PHE A 101 1.31 -16.70 7.96
C PHE A 101 2.64 -15.93 7.96
N TYR A 102 2.83 -15.03 8.93
CA TYR A 102 4.01 -14.15 8.99
C TYR A 102 4.85 -14.51 10.22
N GLU A 103 6.00 -15.13 10.02
CA GLU A 103 6.89 -15.59 11.11
C GLU A 103 7.32 -14.46 12.05
N ASN A 104 7.55 -13.27 11.51
CA ASN A 104 8.00 -12.09 12.24
C ASN A 104 6.85 -11.19 12.72
N PHE A 105 5.62 -11.73 12.83
CA PHE A 105 4.46 -10.96 13.24
C PHE A 105 4.59 -10.45 14.68
N ASP A 106 4.49 -9.13 14.85
CA ASP A 106 4.61 -8.44 16.13
C ASP A 106 3.23 -8.26 16.80
N LEU A 107 2.83 -9.25 17.59
CA LEU A 107 1.55 -9.21 18.30
C LEU A 107 1.53 -8.14 19.41
N GLU A 108 2.67 -7.84 20.04
CA GLU A 108 2.78 -6.82 21.07
C GLU A 108 2.55 -5.42 20.47
N PHE A 109 3.11 -5.18 19.28
CA PHE A 109 2.84 -3.96 18.52
C PHE A 109 1.34 -3.76 18.25
N VAL A 110 0.60 -4.83 17.90
CA VAL A 110 -0.85 -4.76 17.70
C VAL A 110 -1.55 -4.29 18.96
N PHE A 111 -1.24 -4.90 20.11
CA PHE A 111 -1.87 -4.56 21.39
C PHE A 111 -1.55 -3.13 21.83
N ASP A 112 -0.29 -2.73 21.74
CA ASP A 112 0.14 -1.39 22.15
C ASP A 112 -0.46 -0.30 21.27
N THR A 113 -0.51 -0.53 19.95
CA THR A 113 -1.09 0.42 19.01
C THR A 113 -2.60 0.54 19.19
N ALA A 114 -3.30 -0.58 19.31
CA ALA A 114 -4.74 -0.57 19.51
C ALA A 114 -5.14 0.10 20.85
N ARG A 115 -4.35 -0.13 21.93
CA ARG A 115 -4.56 0.56 23.22
C ARG A 115 -4.44 2.08 23.07
N LYS A 116 -3.43 2.57 22.33
CA LYS A 116 -3.23 4.00 22.06
C LYS A 116 -4.37 4.60 21.24
N LEU A 117 -4.91 3.84 20.31
CA LEU A 117 -6.06 4.23 19.47
C LEU A 117 -7.42 3.96 20.13
N LYS A 118 -7.45 3.43 21.37
CA LYS A 118 -8.66 3.06 22.11
C LYS A 118 -9.56 2.09 21.34
N LEU A 119 -8.95 1.17 20.58
CA LEU A 119 -9.67 0.09 19.90
C LEU A 119 -9.88 -1.07 20.88
N ASP A 120 -11.10 -1.62 20.90
CA ASP A 120 -11.42 -2.81 21.70
C ASP A 120 -10.96 -4.07 20.97
N PHE A 121 -10.04 -4.81 21.59
CA PHE A 121 -9.46 -6.03 21.02
C PHE A 121 -10.44 -7.16 20.80
N ASN A 122 -11.49 -7.23 21.66
CA ASN A 122 -12.39 -8.36 21.71
C ASN A 122 -13.69 -8.09 20.93
N LYS A 123 -13.90 -6.85 20.53
CA LYS A 123 -15.08 -6.49 19.75
C LYS A 123 -14.92 -6.93 18.29
N SER A 124 -15.97 -7.53 17.72
CA SER A 124 -15.97 -7.91 16.30
C SER A 124 -15.70 -6.70 15.41
N ILE A 125 -14.69 -6.82 14.53
CA ILE A 125 -14.28 -5.73 13.63
C ILE A 125 -15.43 -5.28 12.72
N ASN A 126 -16.28 -6.20 12.31
CA ASN A 126 -17.42 -5.89 11.44
C ASN A 126 -18.47 -4.96 12.10
N THR A 127 -18.43 -4.79 13.43
CA THR A 127 -19.29 -3.84 14.16
C THR A 127 -18.66 -2.46 14.35
N LEU A 128 -17.39 -2.29 13.95
CA LEU A 128 -16.67 -1.03 14.04
C LEU A 128 -17.04 -0.10 12.88
N SER A 129 -16.79 1.21 13.05
CA SER A 129 -16.90 2.17 11.94
C SER A 129 -15.92 1.85 10.80
N LYS A 130 -16.18 2.35 9.59
CA LYS A 130 -15.30 2.15 8.43
C LYS A 130 -13.86 2.60 8.75
N GLY A 131 -13.69 3.77 9.38
CA GLY A 131 -12.38 4.28 9.79
C GLY A 131 -11.68 3.37 10.81
N MET A 132 -12.40 2.86 11.81
CA MET A 132 -11.82 1.93 12.80
C MET A 132 -11.43 0.60 12.17
N ARG A 133 -12.20 0.09 11.21
CA ARG A 133 -11.84 -1.12 10.45
C ARG A 133 -10.55 -0.92 9.66
N ARG A 134 -10.38 0.25 9.02
CA ARG A 134 -9.13 0.62 8.34
C ARG A 134 -7.96 0.69 9.31
N GLN A 135 -8.16 1.24 10.51
CA GLN A 135 -7.13 1.23 11.56
C GLN A 135 -6.70 -0.20 11.92
N CYS A 136 -7.64 -1.12 12.11
CA CYS A 136 -7.33 -2.52 12.39
C CYS A 136 -6.51 -3.17 11.26
N ALA A 137 -6.86 -2.91 10.00
CA ALA A 137 -6.14 -3.44 8.85
C ALA A 137 -4.70 -2.90 8.76
N ILE A 138 -4.51 -1.59 8.95
CA ILE A 138 -3.17 -0.95 8.96
C ILE A 138 -2.31 -1.52 10.09
N ILE A 139 -2.87 -1.66 11.30
CA ILE A 139 -2.15 -2.22 12.46
C ILE A 139 -1.67 -3.63 12.15
N CYS A 140 -2.55 -4.50 11.64
CA CYS A 140 -2.19 -5.87 11.28
C CYS A 140 -1.13 -5.90 10.18
N ALA A 141 -1.27 -5.08 9.13
CA ALA A 141 -0.30 -5.02 8.05
C ALA A 141 1.09 -4.57 8.53
N LEU A 142 1.17 -3.53 9.35
CA LEU A 142 2.45 -3.07 9.92
C LEU A 142 3.07 -4.12 10.86
N ALA A 143 2.24 -4.87 11.60
CA ALA A 143 2.69 -5.92 12.51
C ALA A 143 3.26 -7.15 11.79
N THR A 144 2.99 -7.36 10.50
CA THR A 144 3.56 -8.47 9.71
C THR A 144 5.06 -8.37 9.61
N ASN A 145 5.61 -7.15 9.69
CA ASN A 145 7.00 -6.87 9.40
C ASN A 145 7.44 -7.34 7.99
N ALA A 146 6.51 -7.39 7.06
CA ALA A 146 6.78 -7.74 5.66
C ALA A 146 7.72 -6.72 5.00
N LYS A 147 8.52 -7.18 4.04
CA LYS A 147 9.42 -6.32 3.28
C LYS A 147 8.65 -5.37 2.35
N TYR A 148 7.54 -5.82 1.79
CA TYR A 148 6.69 -5.03 0.90
C TYR A 148 5.27 -4.89 1.48
N ILE A 149 4.84 -3.66 1.75
CA ILE A 149 3.52 -3.36 2.29
C ILE A 149 2.75 -2.49 1.29
N PHE A 150 1.56 -2.95 0.90
CA PHE A 150 0.73 -2.25 -0.07
C PHE A 150 -0.57 -1.78 0.57
N PHE A 151 -0.88 -0.49 0.44
CA PHE A 151 -2.10 0.14 0.93
C PHE A 151 -2.89 0.73 -0.24
N ASP A 152 -4.04 0.14 -0.58
CA ASP A 152 -4.91 0.63 -1.65
C ASP A 152 -6.00 1.55 -1.05
N GLU A 153 -5.86 2.86 -1.23
CA GLU A 153 -6.75 3.92 -0.69
C GLU A 153 -7.09 3.74 0.81
N THR A 154 -6.22 3.06 1.55
CA THR A 154 -6.50 2.61 2.92
C THR A 154 -6.54 3.78 3.91
N PHE A 155 -5.85 4.88 3.62
CA PHE A 155 -5.78 6.06 4.48
C PHE A 155 -6.95 7.02 4.27
N ASP A 156 -7.75 6.83 3.24
CA ASP A 156 -8.92 7.66 2.95
C ASP A 156 -9.99 7.50 4.03
N GLY A 157 -10.55 8.61 4.50
CA GLY A 157 -11.59 8.60 5.53
C GLY A 157 -11.12 8.20 6.94
N ILE A 158 -9.82 8.13 7.19
CA ILE A 158 -9.26 8.05 8.53
C ILE A 158 -9.19 9.47 9.11
N ASP A 159 -9.52 9.60 10.39
CA ASP A 159 -9.40 10.85 11.14
C ASP A 159 -7.98 11.44 11.00
N PRO A 160 -7.82 12.76 10.75
CA PRO A 160 -6.51 13.38 10.52
C PRO A 160 -5.51 13.17 11.68
N VAL A 161 -5.94 13.14 12.93
CA VAL A 161 -5.06 12.92 14.09
C VAL A 161 -4.55 11.47 14.08
N VAL A 162 -5.44 10.52 13.79
CA VAL A 162 -5.09 9.10 13.69
C VAL A 162 -4.19 8.85 12.48
N ARG A 163 -4.44 9.52 11.35
CA ARG A 163 -3.58 9.48 10.17
C ARG A 163 -2.15 9.94 10.49
N GLN A 164 -2.00 11.04 11.19
CA GLN A 164 -0.69 11.54 11.65
C GLN A 164 0.01 10.56 12.61
N TYR A 165 -0.74 9.86 13.43
CA TYR A 165 -0.18 8.81 14.28
C TYR A 165 0.38 7.64 13.44
N PHE A 166 -0.37 7.15 12.43
CA PHE A 166 0.11 6.11 11.53
C PHE A 166 1.32 6.56 10.71
N LYS A 167 1.35 7.80 10.22
CA LYS A 167 2.54 8.36 9.54
C LYS A 167 3.80 8.24 10.41
N LYS A 168 3.70 8.58 11.69
CA LYS A 168 4.82 8.43 12.64
C LYS A 168 5.22 6.98 12.86
N LEU A 169 4.25 6.05 12.90
CA LEU A 169 4.54 4.61 13.04
C LEU A 169 5.27 4.09 11.80
N ILE A 170 4.81 4.45 10.61
CA ILE A 170 5.43 4.09 9.34
C ILE A 170 6.86 4.62 9.27
N ALA A 171 7.07 5.90 9.53
CA ALA A 171 8.40 6.50 9.55
C ALA A 171 9.35 5.79 10.53
N LYS A 172 8.84 5.42 11.72
CA LYS A 172 9.61 4.65 12.69
C LYS A 172 9.94 3.24 12.19
N GLN A 173 9.04 2.58 11.46
CA GLN A 173 9.28 1.25 10.88
C GLN A 173 10.37 1.32 9.81
N MET A 174 10.31 2.33 8.93
CA MET A 174 11.31 2.56 7.88
C MET A 174 12.72 2.74 8.43
N THR A 175 12.90 3.27 9.65
CA THR A 175 14.22 3.40 10.27
C THR A 175 14.76 2.08 10.85
N LYS A 176 13.93 1.06 11.00
CA LYS A 176 14.31 -0.20 11.67
C LYS A 176 14.51 -1.37 10.73
N LYS A 177 13.91 -1.34 9.57
CA LYS A 177 13.84 -2.45 8.63
C LYS A 177 13.92 -1.98 7.19
N ASP A 178 14.45 -2.85 6.35
CA ASP A 178 14.42 -2.73 4.89
C ASP A 178 12.99 -2.97 4.40
N THR A 179 12.10 -1.99 4.59
CA THR A 179 10.69 -2.07 4.19
C THR A 179 10.41 -1.10 3.06
N THR A 180 9.69 -1.52 2.06
CA THR A 180 9.16 -0.67 0.99
C THR A 180 7.64 -0.60 1.14
N ILE A 181 7.09 0.60 1.19
CA ILE A 181 5.66 0.81 1.35
C ILE A 181 5.11 1.49 0.09
N ILE A 182 4.09 0.91 -0.49
CA ILE A 182 3.39 1.46 -1.64
C ILE A 182 1.97 1.87 -1.21
N MET A 183 1.62 3.12 -1.43
CA MET A 183 0.34 3.68 -1.04
C MET A 183 -0.36 4.29 -2.25
N THR A 184 -1.66 4.03 -2.41
CA THR A 184 -2.45 4.72 -3.43
C THR A 184 -3.40 5.73 -2.80
N SER A 185 -3.63 6.84 -3.48
CA SER A 185 -4.67 7.81 -3.17
C SER A 185 -5.08 8.56 -4.45
N HIS A 186 -6.31 9.06 -4.48
CA HIS A 186 -6.74 10.03 -5.48
C HIS A 186 -6.42 11.49 -5.07
N ASN A 187 -5.87 11.70 -3.87
CA ASN A 187 -5.53 13.00 -3.31
C ASN A 187 -4.02 13.12 -3.07
N LEU A 188 -3.35 13.89 -3.94
CA LEU A 188 -1.91 14.12 -3.87
C LEU A 188 -1.44 14.62 -2.47
N ARG A 189 -2.20 15.56 -1.87
CA ARG A 189 -1.85 16.15 -0.57
C ARG A 189 -1.76 15.13 0.56
N GLU A 190 -2.46 14.01 0.46
CA GLU A 190 -2.41 12.96 1.47
C GLU A 190 -1.09 12.18 1.44
N LEU A 191 -0.47 12.08 0.27
CA LEU A 191 0.77 11.34 0.04
C LEU A 191 2.02 12.23 0.17
N GLU A 192 1.95 13.51 -0.22
CA GLU A 192 3.09 14.43 -0.18
C GLU A 192 3.79 14.55 1.18
N ASP A 193 3.04 14.36 2.25
CA ASP A 193 3.56 14.49 3.62
C ASP A 193 4.22 13.21 4.16
N ILE A 194 4.07 12.06 3.47
CA ILE A 194 4.54 10.78 3.97
C ILE A 194 5.44 10.05 2.97
N CYS A 195 5.23 10.25 1.66
CA CYS A 195 5.96 9.54 0.64
C CYS A 195 7.31 10.19 0.33
N ASP A 196 8.28 9.36 0.01
CA ASP A 196 9.60 9.77 -0.49
C ASP A 196 9.55 9.99 -2.00
N ASN A 197 8.80 9.14 -2.69
CA ASN A 197 8.61 9.15 -4.14
C ASN A 197 7.14 9.16 -4.49
N LEU A 198 6.80 9.82 -5.61
CA LEU A 198 5.45 9.87 -6.16
C LEU A 198 5.45 9.45 -7.62
N GLY A 199 4.47 8.62 -7.99
CA GLY A 199 4.13 8.28 -9.36
C GLY A 199 2.71 8.77 -9.69
N LEU A 200 2.51 9.39 -10.84
CA LEU A 200 1.20 9.77 -11.34
C LEU A 200 0.76 8.79 -12.43
N ILE A 201 -0.31 8.04 -12.16
CA ILE A 201 -0.95 7.22 -13.18
C ILE A 201 -2.03 8.03 -13.91
N TYR A 202 -1.86 8.17 -15.22
CA TYR A 202 -2.77 8.88 -16.10
C TYR A 202 -2.80 8.17 -17.45
N ASP A 203 -3.95 8.10 -18.07
CA ASP A 203 -4.18 7.44 -19.37
C ASP A 203 -3.50 6.06 -19.46
N LYS A 204 -3.73 5.21 -18.43
CA LYS A 204 -3.28 3.81 -18.35
C LYS A 204 -1.77 3.59 -18.21
N GLN A 205 -1.00 4.66 -18.03
CA GLN A 205 0.46 4.65 -17.91
C GLN A 205 0.93 5.48 -16.70
N ILE A 206 2.17 5.29 -16.28
CA ILE A 206 2.80 6.24 -15.36
C ILE A 206 3.29 7.43 -16.19
N LEU A 207 2.66 8.58 -15.96
CA LEU A 207 2.97 9.82 -16.67
C LEU A 207 4.30 10.42 -16.20
N PHE A 208 4.56 10.37 -14.89
CA PHE A 208 5.84 10.77 -14.31
C PHE A 208 6.08 10.05 -12.99
N GLU A 209 7.34 9.94 -12.61
CA GLU A 209 7.81 9.51 -11.28
C GLU A 209 8.88 10.50 -10.81
N SER A 210 8.81 10.89 -9.54
CA SER A 210 9.76 11.83 -8.97
C SER A 210 9.89 11.68 -7.45
N ASP A 211 11.05 12.04 -6.94
CA ASP A 211 11.25 12.33 -5.52
C ASP A 211 10.42 13.55 -5.09
N VAL A 212 9.79 13.46 -3.91
CA VAL A 212 8.90 14.52 -3.39
C VAL A 212 9.63 15.84 -3.16
N ASN A 213 10.90 15.81 -2.75
CA ASN A 213 11.67 17.03 -2.53
C ASN A 213 11.96 17.75 -3.86
N THR A 214 12.25 16.99 -4.91
CA THR A 214 12.44 17.51 -6.26
C THR A 214 11.16 18.17 -6.75
N LEU A 215 10.01 17.52 -6.61
CA LEU A 215 8.71 18.09 -6.99
C LEU A 215 8.40 19.40 -6.27
N LYS A 216 8.61 19.47 -4.95
CA LYS A 216 8.41 20.70 -4.16
C LYS A 216 9.30 21.84 -4.66
N THR A 217 10.55 21.54 -4.99
CA THR A 217 11.50 22.54 -5.49
C THR A 217 11.11 23.10 -6.86
N ASP A 218 10.66 22.22 -7.76
CA ASP A 218 10.27 22.62 -9.11
C ASP A 218 8.93 23.37 -9.12
N MET A 219 7.97 23.00 -8.27
CA MET A 219 6.73 23.76 -8.08
C MET A 219 6.99 25.18 -7.56
N ILE A 220 7.94 25.36 -6.64
CA ILE A 220 8.33 26.69 -6.13
C ILE A 220 8.92 27.55 -7.27
N LYS A 221 9.75 26.97 -8.14
CA LYS A 221 10.32 27.70 -9.29
C LYS A 221 9.25 28.21 -10.27
N ILE A 222 8.20 27.40 -10.51
CA ILE A 222 7.09 27.78 -11.39
C ILE A 222 6.24 28.90 -10.78
N GLN A 223 6.10 28.97 -9.46
CA GLN A 223 5.34 30.04 -8.79
C GLN A 223 6.07 31.39 -8.70
N ILE A 224 7.38 31.42 -8.91
CA ILE A 224 8.23 32.62 -8.80
C ILE A 224 8.53 33.21 -10.20
N SER A 225 8.27 32.48 -11.25
CA SER A 225 8.43 32.90 -12.65
C SER A 225 7.13 33.42 -13.23
#